data_a041bf1e431e9afa0820b6668d72adbd
#
_entry.id   a041bf1e431e9afa0820b6668d72adbd
#
_cell.length_a   1.000
_cell.length_b   1.000
_cell.length_c   1.000
_cell.angle_alpha   90.00
_cell.angle_beta   90.00
_cell.angle_gamma   90.00
#
_symmetry.space_group_name_H-M   'P 1'
#
loop_
_entity.id
_entity.type
_entity.pdbx_description
1 polymer ?
#
loop_
_entity_poly.entity_id
_entity_poly.type
_entity_poly.pdbx_seq_one_letter_code
_entity_poly.pdbx_strand_id
1 'polypeptide(L)'
;MKLPRLLTHTIVLLSLLCFSRAQAAPIRVAYSAISGAMAPLWVTQEGGYFRRERLDVELLYIGGGSLLIQSILGGDVQFAYGPSVPVVNAAFRGSDLVFVANTGDTLIFSVMTKPEIKEPADLKSKRVGVTRLGGSADLALEFALKRWGLQRGRDLIVLQTGGLPESLAALRSGALDGAVLSPPNNLLAKKAGLRELVDVGQLGIIFPNTPLSTTRSYIKSNRDALMRFLRALGEGQHRLRTDKDFSVSVLSKYTKTTDPEILAELYRIYGVRYTGQQIPYVRPEGVEEILKGIDAKEARQAKSADFIDNSLLMEVEQTGFFRKLYR
;
A
#
# COMPACT_ATOMS: atom_id res chain seq x y z
N MET A 1 70.49 17.03 21.12
CA MET A 1 69.31 17.82 20.77
C MET A 1 68.06 16.97 21.11
N LYS A 2 67.39 17.23 22.24
CA LYS A 2 66.20 16.45 22.71
C LYS A 2 64.92 17.17 22.25
N LEU A 3 64.17 16.58 21.31
CA LEU A 3 62.86 17.05 20.95
C LEU A 3 61.85 16.87 22.11
N PRO A 4 60.95 17.84 22.39
CA PRO A 4 60.09 17.77 23.55
C PRO A 4 58.95 16.79 23.36
N ARG A 5 58.79 15.93 24.35
CA ARG A 5 57.70 14.91 24.50
C ARG A 5 56.26 15.48 24.52
N LEU A 6 56.07 16.76 24.38
CA LEU A 6 54.76 17.39 24.41
C LEU A 6 53.93 17.30 23.08
N LEU A 7 54.62 17.11 21.92
CA LEU A 7 53.90 17.07 20.63
C LEU A 7 53.21 15.72 20.37
N THR A 8 53.60 14.64 21.00
CA THR A 8 53.03 13.31 20.79
C THR A 8 51.69 13.09 21.46
N HIS A 9 51.37 13.84 22.54
CA HIS A 9 50.13 13.69 23.27
C HIS A 9 48.96 14.48 22.64
N THR A 10 49.22 15.54 21.90
CA THR A 10 48.23 16.36 21.24
C THR A 10 47.63 15.72 19.98
N ILE A 11 48.40 14.89 19.29
CA ILE A 11 47.96 14.18 18.08
C ILE A 11 47.06 13.00 18.43
N VAL A 12 47.28 12.33 19.57
CA VAL A 12 46.40 11.21 20.01
C VAL A 12 45.05 11.68 20.51
N LEU A 13 44.95 12.89 21.06
CA LEU A 13 43.69 13.44 21.54
C LEU A 13 42.78 13.97 20.41
N LEU A 14 43.35 14.38 19.27
CA LEU A 14 42.60 14.87 18.11
C LEU A 14 42.01 13.76 17.24
N SER A 15 42.59 12.54 17.30
CA SER A 15 42.09 11.38 16.55
C SER A 15 40.86 10.68 17.18
N LEU A 16 40.52 11.02 18.42
CA LEU A 16 39.36 10.47 19.15
C LEU A 16 38.06 11.22 18.92
N LEU A 17 38.03 12.36 18.21
CA LEU A 17 36.84 13.19 17.99
C LEU A 17 36.14 12.94 16.64
N CYS A 18 36.69 12.11 15.76
CA CYS A 18 36.05 11.73 14.50
C CYS A 18 35.35 10.38 14.62
N PHE A 19 34.57 10.14 15.69
CA PHE A 19 33.48 9.18 15.59
C PHE A 19 32.38 9.82 14.74
N SER A 20 32.55 9.77 13.42
CA SER A 20 31.41 9.91 12.50
C SER A 20 30.34 8.95 13.00
N ARG A 21 29.26 9.48 13.55
CA ARG A 21 28.03 8.68 13.73
C ARG A 21 27.72 8.14 12.34
N ALA A 22 28.03 6.88 12.10
CA ALA A 22 27.51 6.19 10.93
C ALA A 22 25.99 6.37 10.99
N GLN A 23 25.47 7.27 10.17
CA GLN A 23 24.05 7.48 10.06
C GLN A 23 23.50 6.16 9.51
N ALA A 24 22.66 5.50 10.29
CA ALA A 24 22.02 4.27 9.85
C ALA A 24 21.33 4.57 8.50
N ALA A 25 21.47 3.66 7.54
CA ALA A 25 20.80 3.82 6.24
C ALA A 25 19.29 4.02 6.46
N PRO A 26 18.63 4.86 5.65
CA PRO A 26 17.23 5.13 5.80
C PRO A 26 16.40 3.85 5.63
N ILE A 27 15.33 3.74 6.37
CA ILE A 27 14.32 2.69 6.18
C ILE A 27 13.56 3.02 4.88
N ARG A 28 13.73 2.19 3.87
CA ARG A 28 13.03 2.37 2.59
C ARG A 28 11.69 1.65 2.64
N VAL A 29 10.63 2.41 2.36
CA VAL A 29 9.25 1.92 2.29
C VAL A 29 8.73 2.11 0.89
N ALA A 30 8.50 1.01 0.17
CA ALA A 30 7.88 1.09 -1.14
C ALA A 30 6.35 1.03 -1.04
N TYR A 31 5.66 1.88 -1.82
CA TYR A 31 4.21 1.86 -1.94
C TYR A 31 3.76 1.62 -3.39
N SER A 32 2.64 0.90 -3.56
CA SER A 32 2.29 0.26 -4.84
C SER A 32 1.44 1.10 -5.79
N ALA A 33 0.89 2.25 -5.36
CA ALA A 33 -0.10 2.96 -6.16
C ALA A 33 -0.08 4.48 -5.95
N ILE A 34 -0.37 5.24 -7.01
CA ILE A 34 -0.80 6.64 -6.92
C ILE A 34 -2.32 6.65 -6.72
N SER A 35 -2.70 6.42 -5.47
CA SER A 35 -4.10 6.30 -5.02
C SER A 35 -4.25 6.86 -3.61
N GLY A 36 -5.39 7.45 -3.29
CA GLY A 36 -5.68 7.91 -1.94
C GLY A 36 -5.65 6.80 -0.87
N ALA A 37 -5.66 5.53 -1.27
CA ALA A 37 -5.45 4.40 -0.38
C ALA A 37 -4.07 4.44 0.34
N MET A 38 -3.08 5.11 -0.26
CA MET A 38 -1.75 5.28 0.34
C MET A 38 -1.69 6.46 1.33
N ALA A 39 -2.77 7.22 1.49
CA ALA A 39 -2.80 8.43 2.34
C ALA A 39 -2.33 8.23 3.78
N PRO A 40 -2.65 7.12 4.49
CA PRO A 40 -2.12 6.92 5.84
C PRO A 40 -0.58 7.00 5.89
N LEU A 41 0.12 6.37 4.94
CA LEU A 41 1.58 6.40 4.84
C LEU A 41 2.09 7.81 4.49
N TRP A 42 1.45 8.49 3.52
CA TRP A 42 1.85 9.83 3.09
C TRP A 42 1.64 10.87 4.19
N VAL A 43 0.51 10.82 4.89
CA VAL A 43 0.21 11.69 6.05
C VAL A 43 1.20 11.42 7.19
N THR A 44 1.62 10.17 7.42
CA THR A 44 2.67 9.84 8.38
C THR A 44 3.99 10.53 8.04
N GLN A 45 4.40 10.48 6.79
CA GLN A 45 5.64 11.12 6.30
C GLN A 45 5.57 12.64 6.40
N GLU A 46 4.54 13.25 5.82
CA GLU A 46 4.39 14.72 5.75
C GLU A 46 4.12 15.34 7.14
N GLY A 47 3.43 14.61 8.02
CA GLY A 47 3.22 14.99 9.41
C GLY A 47 4.46 14.90 10.29
N GLY A 48 5.57 14.36 9.76
CA GLY A 48 6.83 14.23 10.48
C GLY A 48 6.81 13.17 11.58
N TYR A 49 5.83 12.25 11.55
CA TYR A 49 5.66 11.25 12.60
C TYR A 49 6.81 10.24 12.65
N PHE A 50 7.37 9.86 11.52
CA PHE A 50 8.58 9.03 11.49
C PHE A 50 9.76 9.72 12.18
N ARG A 51 9.98 11.01 11.91
CA ARG A 51 11.06 11.78 12.55
C ARG A 51 10.86 11.93 14.07
N ARG A 52 9.60 12.10 14.53
CA ARG A 52 9.27 12.13 15.98
C ARG A 52 9.63 10.80 16.64
N GLU A 53 9.43 9.70 15.96
CA GLU A 53 9.85 8.37 16.40
C GLU A 53 11.34 8.08 16.11
N ARG A 54 12.13 9.09 15.71
CA ARG A 54 13.57 8.98 15.40
C ARG A 54 13.87 7.94 14.32
N LEU A 55 12.98 7.85 13.33
CA LEU A 55 13.16 7.02 12.14
C LEU A 55 13.47 7.92 10.95
N ASP A 56 14.52 7.58 10.21
CA ASP A 56 14.79 8.13 8.89
C ASP A 56 14.12 7.22 7.86
N VAL A 57 13.07 7.73 7.20
CA VAL A 57 12.23 6.94 6.28
C VAL A 57 12.22 7.57 4.91
N GLU A 58 12.52 6.77 3.90
CA GLU A 58 12.43 7.11 2.48
C GLU A 58 11.24 6.39 1.85
N LEU A 59 10.31 7.14 1.23
CA LEU A 59 9.18 6.58 0.51
C LEU A 59 9.49 6.43 -0.98
N LEU A 60 9.30 5.23 -1.52
CA LEU A 60 9.55 4.90 -2.92
C LEU A 60 8.26 4.44 -3.61
N TYR A 61 7.91 5.07 -4.73
CA TYR A 61 6.81 4.59 -5.57
C TYR A 61 7.29 3.49 -6.50
N ILE A 62 6.67 2.30 -6.40
CA ILE A 62 6.90 1.17 -7.31
C ILE A 62 5.54 0.71 -7.82
N GLY A 63 5.20 1.06 -9.06
CA GLY A 63 3.89 0.80 -9.66
C GLY A 63 3.57 -0.70 -9.76
N GLY A 64 2.48 -1.10 -9.09
CA GLY A 64 1.97 -2.46 -9.09
C GLY A 64 2.66 -3.39 -8.09
N GLY A 65 1.85 -4.07 -7.28
CA GLY A 65 2.30 -4.83 -6.13
C GLY A 65 3.28 -5.98 -6.42
N SER A 66 3.15 -6.65 -7.57
CA SER A 66 4.05 -7.78 -7.90
C SER A 66 5.50 -7.34 -8.08
N LEU A 67 5.75 -6.16 -8.67
CA LEU A 67 7.10 -5.61 -8.82
C LEU A 67 7.65 -5.15 -7.47
N LEU A 68 6.80 -4.53 -6.63
CA LEU A 68 7.18 -4.08 -5.30
C LEU A 68 7.65 -5.24 -4.41
N ILE A 69 6.98 -6.40 -4.49
CA ILE A 69 7.41 -7.58 -3.72
C ILE A 69 8.79 -8.11 -4.17
N GLN A 70 9.12 -7.99 -5.44
CA GLN A 70 10.47 -8.33 -5.90
C GLN A 70 11.55 -7.44 -5.25
N SER A 71 11.28 -6.15 -5.07
CA SER A 71 12.21 -5.21 -4.41
C SER A 71 12.43 -5.53 -2.93
N ILE A 72 11.40 -5.97 -2.20
CA ILE A 72 11.59 -6.38 -0.79
C ILE A 72 12.34 -7.71 -0.69
N LEU A 73 12.05 -8.67 -1.58
CA LEU A 73 12.78 -9.93 -1.63
C LEU A 73 14.25 -9.77 -2.05
N GLY A 74 14.55 -8.76 -2.89
CA GLY A 74 15.91 -8.36 -3.27
C GLY A 74 16.65 -7.59 -2.19
N GLY A 75 15.98 -7.16 -1.12
CA GLY A 75 16.58 -6.36 -0.04
C GLY A 75 16.70 -4.86 -0.34
N ASP A 76 16.17 -4.38 -1.47
CA ASP A 76 16.20 -2.97 -1.86
C ASP A 76 15.36 -2.09 -0.92
N VAL A 77 14.27 -2.64 -0.37
CA VAL A 77 13.38 -1.99 0.57
C VAL A 77 13.09 -2.88 1.78
N GLN A 78 12.80 -2.27 2.93
CA GLN A 78 12.51 -2.96 4.18
C GLN A 78 11.01 -3.20 4.38
N PHE A 79 10.17 -2.34 3.80
CA PHE A 79 8.72 -2.45 3.91
C PHE A 79 8.04 -2.30 2.56
N ALA A 80 6.99 -3.09 2.37
CA ALA A 80 6.04 -2.99 1.28
C ALA A 80 4.70 -2.49 1.83
N TYR A 81 4.14 -1.41 1.25
CA TYR A 81 2.86 -0.86 1.63
C TYR A 81 1.85 -0.94 0.48
N GLY A 82 0.76 -1.67 0.69
CA GLY A 82 -0.35 -1.82 -0.25
C GLY A 82 -0.53 -3.16 -0.95
N PRO A 83 0.51 -3.94 -1.33
CA PRO A 83 0.27 -5.18 -2.06
C PRO A 83 -0.05 -6.34 -1.12
N SER A 84 -1.29 -6.83 -1.13
CA SER A 84 -1.70 -8.01 -0.33
C SER A 84 -1.53 -9.34 -1.09
N VAL A 85 -2.14 -9.46 -2.25
CA VAL A 85 -2.10 -10.71 -3.05
C VAL A 85 -0.67 -11.14 -3.39
N PRO A 86 0.22 -10.24 -3.85
CA PRO A 86 1.61 -10.60 -4.14
C PRO A 86 2.41 -11.09 -2.92
N VAL A 87 2.09 -10.59 -1.70
CA VAL A 87 2.71 -11.09 -0.44
C VAL A 87 2.33 -12.54 -0.22
N VAL A 88 1.04 -12.87 -0.32
CA VAL A 88 0.55 -14.25 -0.16
C VAL A 88 1.18 -15.18 -1.21
N ASN A 89 1.22 -14.75 -2.46
CA ASN A 89 1.85 -15.51 -3.55
C ASN A 89 3.37 -15.72 -3.33
N ALA A 90 4.06 -14.74 -2.75
CA ALA A 90 5.49 -14.88 -2.41
C ALA A 90 5.69 -15.85 -1.26
N ALA A 91 4.82 -15.82 -0.24
CA ALA A 91 4.87 -16.75 0.88
C ALA A 91 4.67 -18.21 0.42
N PHE A 92 3.76 -18.48 -0.52
CA PHE A 92 3.63 -19.83 -1.15
C PHE A 92 4.88 -20.29 -1.88
N ARG A 93 5.75 -19.36 -2.29
CA ARG A 93 7.06 -19.67 -2.91
C ARG A 93 8.19 -19.74 -1.88
N GLY A 94 7.87 -19.78 -0.58
CA GLY A 94 8.83 -19.96 0.49
C GLY A 94 9.43 -18.66 1.05
N SER A 95 8.89 -17.47 0.71
CA SER A 95 9.33 -16.24 1.37
C SER A 95 8.80 -16.16 2.81
N ASP A 96 9.52 -15.46 3.68
CA ASP A 96 9.12 -15.20 5.06
C ASP A 96 8.35 -13.87 5.24
N LEU A 97 7.75 -13.37 4.14
CA LEU A 97 6.92 -12.16 4.13
C LEU A 97 5.65 -12.34 4.95
N VAL A 98 5.33 -11.33 5.77
CA VAL A 98 4.11 -11.27 6.57
C VAL A 98 3.53 -9.86 6.57
N PHE A 99 2.24 -9.78 6.81
CA PHE A 99 1.53 -8.55 7.11
C PHE A 99 1.71 -8.19 8.59
N VAL A 100 2.13 -6.95 8.88
CA VAL A 100 2.35 -6.46 10.25
C VAL A 100 1.38 -5.34 10.65
N ALA A 101 0.69 -4.75 9.70
CA ALA A 101 -0.41 -3.79 9.91
C ALA A 101 -1.30 -3.75 8.66
N ASN A 102 -2.52 -3.20 8.80
CA ASN A 102 -3.38 -2.90 7.66
C ASN A 102 -4.22 -1.66 7.92
N THR A 103 -4.10 -0.65 7.07
CA THR A 103 -4.78 0.63 7.24
C THR A 103 -6.07 0.77 6.43
N GLY A 104 -6.42 -0.24 5.63
CA GLY A 104 -7.64 -0.23 4.83
C GLY A 104 -8.17 -1.63 4.54
N ASP A 105 -9.41 -1.90 4.96
CA ASP A 105 -10.06 -3.22 4.91
C ASP A 105 -11.01 -3.40 3.71
N THR A 106 -10.97 -2.51 2.72
CA THR A 106 -11.91 -2.54 1.59
C THR A 106 -11.16 -2.47 0.27
N LEU A 107 -11.54 -3.32 -0.66
CA LEU A 107 -10.99 -3.36 -2.01
C LEU A 107 -11.63 -2.25 -2.87
N ILE A 108 -11.11 -1.02 -2.76
CA ILE A 108 -11.67 0.18 -3.38
C ILE A 108 -11.21 0.29 -4.84
N PHE A 109 -11.85 -0.47 -5.72
CA PHE A 109 -11.62 -0.42 -7.17
C PHE A 109 -12.95 -0.33 -7.92
N SER A 110 -12.90 0.30 -9.10
CA SER A 110 -14.00 0.31 -10.06
C SER A 110 -13.51 -0.27 -11.40
N VAL A 111 -14.35 -1.03 -12.06
CA VAL A 111 -14.14 -1.36 -13.48
C VAL A 111 -14.72 -0.22 -14.30
N MET A 112 -13.82 0.59 -14.86
CA MET A 112 -14.15 1.72 -15.72
C MET A 112 -14.06 1.29 -17.17
N THR A 113 -14.97 1.80 -18.02
CA THR A 113 -15.07 1.42 -19.43
C THR A 113 -15.33 2.62 -20.33
N LYS A 114 -15.17 2.43 -21.63
CA LYS A 114 -15.69 3.36 -22.63
C LYS A 114 -17.22 3.50 -22.51
N PRO A 115 -17.83 4.65 -22.91
CA PRO A 115 -19.25 4.91 -22.72
C PRO A 115 -20.20 3.92 -23.42
N GLU A 116 -19.75 3.33 -24.56
CA GLU A 116 -20.50 2.33 -25.33
C GLU A 116 -20.63 0.97 -24.65
N ILE A 117 -19.75 0.65 -23.69
CA ILE A 117 -19.81 -0.58 -22.89
C ILE A 117 -20.74 -0.33 -21.70
N LYS A 118 -21.98 -0.79 -21.83
CA LYS A 118 -23.09 -0.48 -20.90
C LYS A 118 -23.34 -1.58 -19.89
N GLU A 119 -23.02 -2.82 -20.23
CA GLU A 119 -23.25 -4.00 -19.41
C GLU A 119 -22.06 -4.97 -19.48
N PRO A 120 -21.92 -5.91 -18.55
CA PRO A 120 -20.80 -6.86 -18.53
C PRO A 120 -20.64 -7.68 -19.80
N ALA A 121 -21.73 -8.01 -20.50
CA ALA A 121 -21.70 -8.76 -21.74
C ALA A 121 -20.96 -8.02 -22.87
N ASP A 122 -20.95 -6.70 -22.86
CA ASP A 122 -20.22 -5.86 -23.84
C ASP A 122 -18.70 -5.95 -23.70
N LEU A 123 -18.20 -6.53 -22.60
CA LEU A 123 -16.76 -6.77 -22.42
C LEU A 123 -16.21 -7.95 -23.26
N LYS A 124 -17.09 -8.73 -23.91
CA LYS A 124 -16.64 -9.82 -24.77
C LYS A 124 -15.75 -9.31 -25.89
N SER A 125 -14.60 -9.97 -26.09
CA SER A 125 -13.55 -9.62 -27.03
C SER A 125 -12.89 -8.24 -26.80
N LYS A 126 -13.08 -7.64 -25.62
CA LYS A 126 -12.50 -6.34 -25.25
C LYS A 126 -11.19 -6.48 -24.47
N ARG A 127 -10.41 -5.39 -24.46
CA ARG A 127 -9.13 -5.27 -23.74
C ARG A 127 -9.38 -4.53 -22.43
N VAL A 128 -9.11 -5.18 -21.30
CA VAL A 128 -9.26 -4.60 -19.96
C VAL A 128 -7.89 -4.50 -19.31
N GLY A 129 -7.54 -3.30 -18.85
CA GLY A 129 -6.28 -3.00 -18.18
C GLY A 129 -6.32 -3.25 -16.68
N VAL A 130 -5.24 -3.86 -16.18
CA VAL A 130 -4.93 -3.93 -14.74
C VAL A 130 -3.50 -3.44 -14.53
N THR A 131 -3.15 -2.98 -13.32
CA THR A 131 -1.79 -2.48 -13.05
C THR A 131 -0.74 -3.56 -13.29
N ARG A 132 -0.91 -4.72 -12.66
CA ARG A 132 -0.08 -5.93 -12.81
C ARG A 132 -0.93 -7.17 -12.61
N LEU A 133 -0.62 -8.24 -13.34
CA LEU A 133 -1.22 -9.55 -13.10
C LEU A 133 -0.79 -10.09 -11.74
N GLY A 134 -1.70 -10.75 -11.02
CA GLY A 134 -1.51 -11.20 -9.65
C GLY A 134 -1.49 -10.08 -8.61
N GLY A 135 -1.86 -8.85 -8.96
CA GLY A 135 -2.00 -7.72 -8.05
C GLY A 135 -3.45 -7.50 -7.57
N SER A 136 -3.67 -6.51 -6.68
CA SER A 136 -5.00 -6.24 -6.12
C SER A 136 -6.01 -5.76 -7.16
N ALA A 137 -5.59 -4.97 -8.16
CA ALA A 137 -6.47 -4.56 -9.28
C ALA A 137 -6.88 -5.76 -10.15
N ASP A 138 -5.98 -6.71 -10.33
CA ASP A 138 -6.23 -7.94 -11.06
C ASP A 138 -7.25 -8.83 -10.33
N LEU A 139 -7.08 -9.00 -9.01
CA LEU A 139 -8.03 -9.73 -8.18
C LEU A 139 -9.41 -9.02 -8.16
N ALA A 140 -9.44 -7.69 -8.10
CA ALA A 140 -10.69 -6.94 -8.19
C ALA A 140 -11.44 -7.22 -9.49
N LEU A 141 -10.71 -7.33 -10.62
CA LEU A 141 -11.30 -7.75 -11.90
C LEU A 141 -11.85 -9.17 -11.82
N GLU A 142 -11.11 -10.11 -11.21
CA GLU A 142 -11.57 -11.50 -11.07
C GLU A 142 -12.87 -11.60 -10.27
N PHE A 143 -13.03 -10.84 -9.18
CA PHE A 143 -14.29 -10.79 -8.44
C PHE A 143 -15.45 -10.30 -9.31
N ALA A 144 -15.22 -9.26 -10.12
CA ALA A 144 -16.22 -8.76 -11.06
C ALA A 144 -16.57 -9.79 -12.15
N LEU A 145 -15.55 -10.38 -12.78
CA LEU A 145 -15.73 -11.38 -13.85
C LEU A 145 -16.50 -12.62 -13.35
N LYS A 146 -16.12 -13.13 -12.17
CA LYS A 146 -16.80 -14.28 -11.55
C LYS A 146 -18.28 -13.99 -11.29
N ARG A 147 -18.60 -12.79 -10.81
CA ARG A 147 -20.00 -12.35 -10.60
C ARG A 147 -20.78 -12.27 -11.90
N TRP A 148 -20.13 -11.94 -13.02
CA TRP A 148 -20.72 -11.79 -14.33
C TRP A 148 -20.72 -13.07 -15.17
N GLY A 149 -20.10 -14.16 -14.70
CA GLY A 149 -19.93 -15.39 -15.45
C GLY A 149 -18.98 -15.27 -16.65
N LEU A 150 -18.11 -14.25 -16.65
CA LEU A 150 -17.09 -14.02 -17.67
C LEU A 150 -15.74 -14.61 -17.26
N GLN A 151 -14.91 -14.98 -18.24
CA GLN A 151 -13.59 -15.57 -18.01
C GLN A 151 -12.52 -14.85 -18.84
N ARG A 152 -11.39 -14.48 -18.19
CA ARG A 152 -10.24 -13.95 -18.91
C ARG A 152 -9.69 -14.97 -19.90
N GLY A 153 -9.14 -14.48 -21.00
CA GLY A 153 -8.57 -15.32 -22.06
C GLY A 153 -9.62 -16.00 -22.96
N ARG A 154 -10.82 -16.23 -22.46
CA ARG A 154 -11.95 -16.73 -23.26
C ARG A 154 -12.87 -15.60 -23.73
N ASP A 155 -13.32 -14.76 -22.79
CA ASP A 155 -14.33 -13.74 -23.07
C ASP A 155 -13.69 -12.35 -23.29
N LEU A 156 -12.57 -12.04 -22.63
CA LEU A 156 -11.86 -10.77 -22.75
C LEU A 156 -10.34 -10.93 -22.57
N ILE A 157 -9.61 -9.94 -23.04
CA ILE A 157 -8.15 -9.87 -22.94
C ILE A 157 -7.77 -8.97 -21.77
N VAL A 158 -6.95 -9.46 -20.83
CA VAL A 158 -6.43 -8.66 -19.72
C VAL A 158 -4.99 -8.24 -20.01
N LEU A 159 -4.72 -6.94 -19.92
CA LEU A 159 -3.41 -6.34 -20.22
C LEU A 159 -2.82 -5.65 -19.00
N GLN A 160 -1.51 -5.77 -18.79
CA GLN A 160 -0.78 -5.04 -17.78
C GLN A 160 -0.43 -3.63 -18.26
N THR A 161 -0.67 -2.61 -17.43
CA THR A 161 -0.41 -1.22 -17.76
C THR A 161 0.74 -0.59 -16.96
N GLY A 162 1.13 -1.22 -15.85
CA GLY A 162 2.20 -0.73 -14.96
C GLY A 162 1.67 -0.01 -13.73
N GLY A 163 0.78 0.96 -13.89
CA GLY A 163 0.22 1.76 -12.79
C GLY A 163 -1.20 2.23 -13.08
N LEU A 164 -1.84 2.87 -12.08
CA LEU A 164 -3.20 3.39 -12.23
C LEU A 164 -3.29 4.60 -13.19
N PRO A 165 -2.34 5.57 -13.16
CA PRO A 165 -2.33 6.65 -14.14
C PRO A 165 -2.15 6.15 -15.58
N GLU A 166 -1.30 5.16 -15.79
CA GLU A 166 -1.05 4.54 -17.08
C GLU A 166 -2.30 3.79 -17.59
N SER A 167 -3.01 3.10 -16.67
CA SER A 167 -4.30 2.45 -16.99
C SER A 167 -5.35 3.47 -17.45
N LEU A 168 -5.46 4.60 -16.73
CA LEU A 168 -6.37 5.68 -17.11
C LEU A 168 -6.00 6.29 -18.46
N ALA A 169 -4.72 6.56 -18.69
CA ALA A 169 -4.24 7.11 -19.96
C ALA A 169 -4.54 6.17 -21.14
N ALA A 170 -4.28 4.87 -20.98
CA ALA A 170 -4.56 3.86 -21.99
C ALA A 170 -6.08 3.71 -22.28
N LEU A 171 -6.92 3.82 -21.25
CA LEU A 171 -8.39 3.82 -21.42
C LEU A 171 -8.87 5.07 -22.15
N ARG A 172 -8.36 6.26 -21.80
CA ARG A 172 -8.72 7.53 -22.44
C ARG A 172 -8.27 7.61 -23.90
N SER A 173 -7.12 7.07 -24.24
CA SER A 173 -6.61 7.02 -25.63
C SER A 173 -7.31 5.97 -26.50
N GLY A 174 -8.13 5.08 -25.91
CA GLY A 174 -8.77 3.98 -26.61
C GLY A 174 -7.87 2.75 -26.83
N ALA A 175 -6.65 2.76 -26.31
CA ALA A 175 -5.78 1.58 -26.31
C ALA A 175 -6.38 0.41 -25.49
N LEU A 176 -7.19 0.74 -24.49
CA LEU A 176 -8.02 -0.18 -23.72
C LEU A 176 -9.50 0.14 -23.93
N ASP A 177 -10.35 -0.84 -23.70
CA ASP A 177 -11.80 -0.72 -23.73
C ASP A 177 -12.36 -0.62 -22.29
N GLY A 178 -11.64 -1.15 -21.31
CA GLY A 178 -11.89 -1.01 -19.89
C GLY A 178 -10.60 -0.99 -19.09
N ALA A 179 -10.66 -0.54 -17.84
CA ALA A 179 -9.54 -0.57 -16.88
C ALA A 179 -10.04 -0.65 -15.44
N VAL A 180 -9.28 -1.33 -14.59
CA VAL A 180 -9.55 -1.36 -13.15
C VAL A 180 -8.81 -0.22 -12.47
N LEU A 181 -9.56 0.74 -11.94
CA LEU A 181 -9.05 1.98 -11.38
C LEU A 181 -9.53 2.18 -9.94
N SER A 182 -8.72 2.86 -9.13
CA SER A 182 -9.14 3.35 -7.81
C SER A 182 -9.04 4.88 -7.75
N PRO A 183 -9.69 5.55 -6.76
CA PRO A 183 -9.60 7.01 -6.64
C PRO A 183 -8.16 7.52 -6.45
N PRO A 184 -7.77 8.60 -7.14
CA PRO A 184 -8.57 9.51 -7.93
C PRO A 184 -8.83 9.07 -9.39
N ASN A 185 -8.17 8.02 -9.89
CA ASN A 185 -8.15 7.73 -11.33
C ASN A 185 -9.55 7.35 -11.88
N ASN A 186 -10.38 6.63 -11.12
CA ASN A 186 -11.77 6.36 -11.49
C ASN A 186 -12.65 7.63 -11.47
N LEU A 187 -12.38 8.58 -10.54
CA LEU A 187 -13.08 9.86 -10.50
C LEU A 187 -12.71 10.74 -11.70
N LEU A 188 -11.42 10.77 -12.04
CA LEU A 188 -10.92 11.43 -13.26
C LEU A 188 -11.48 10.78 -14.53
N ALA A 189 -11.63 9.46 -14.54
CA ALA A 189 -12.27 8.74 -15.62
C ALA A 189 -13.74 9.16 -15.80
N LYS A 190 -14.51 9.23 -14.70
CA LYS A 190 -15.90 9.71 -14.71
C LYS A 190 -16.01 11.14 -15.24
N LYS A 191 -15.16 12.07 -14.78
CA LYS A 191 -15.11 13.46 -15.30
C LYS A 191 -14.75 13.51 -16.79
N ALA A 192 -14.03 12.54 -17.31
CA ALA A 192 -13.71 12.42 -18.74
C ALA A 192 -14.81 11.72 -19.56
N GLY A 193 -16.00 11.45 -18.98
CA GLY A 193 -17.12 10.82 -19.64
C GLY A 193 -17.04 9.29 -19.76
N LEU A 194 -16.05 8.67 -19.12
CA LEU A 194 -15.95 7.21 -19.06
C LEU A 194 -16.95 6.63 -18.06
N ARG A 195 -17.38 5.41 -18.30
CA ARG A 195 -18.43 4.74 -17.53
C ARG A 195 -17.87 3.89 -16.40
N GLU A 196 -18.46 3.94 -15.23
CA GLU A 196 -18.25 2.95 -14.18
C GLU A 196 -19.20 1.77 -14.39
N LEU A 197 -18.66 0.61 -14.75
CA LEU A 197 -19.45 -0.59 -14.96
C LEU A 197 -19.81 -1.25 -13.62
N VAL A 198 -18.87 -1.24 -12.67
CA VAL A 198 -19.09 -1.69 -11.28
C VAL A 198 -18.11 -1.00 -10.34
N ASP A 199 -18.59 -0.66 -9.15
CA ASP A 199 -17.75 -0.34 -7.98
C ASP A 199 -17.57 -1.62 -7.15
N VAL A 200 -16.37 -2.21 -7.22
CA VAL A 200 -16.01 -3.44 -6.51
C VAL A 200 -16.01 -3.23 -4.99
N GLY A 201 -15.74 -2.00 -4.53
CA GLY A 201 -15.79 -1.64 -3.11
C GLY A 201 -17.17 -1.80 -2.48
N GLN A 202 -18.23 -1.76 -3.28
CA GLN A 202 -19.61 -1.97 -2.81
C GLN A 202 -20.00 -3.45 -2.67
N LEU A 203 -19.15 -4.37 -3.08
CA LEU A 203 -19.43 -5.81 -2.95
C LEU A 203 -19.34 -6.32 -1.49
N GLY A 204 -18.92 -5.46 -0.55
CA GLY A 204 -18.84 -5.79 0.87
C GLY A 204 -17.72 -6.78 1.23
N ILE A 205 -16.72 -6.93 0.36
CA ILE A 205 -15.59 -7.85 0.57
C ILE A 205 -14.63 -7.22 1.58
N ILE A 206 -14.41 -7.90 2.71
CA ILE A 206 -13.33 -7.55 3.63
C ILE A 206 -12.01 -7.96 2.97
N PHE A 207 -11.10 -7.00 2.81
CA PHE A 207 -9.87 -7.24 2.08
C PHE A 207 -8.75 -6.33 2.60
N PRO A 208 -7.55 -6.87 2.94
CA PRO A 208 -6.44 -6.03 3.37
C PRO A 208 -5.88 -5.28 2.15
N ASN A 209 -6.49 -4.13 1.86
CA ASN A 209 -6.18 -3.34 0.67
C ASN A 209 -4.86 -2.58 0.79
N THR A 210 -4.51 -2.14 2.00
CA THR A 210 -3.29 -1.37 2.27
C THR A 210 -2.51 -1.93 3.46
N PRO A 211 -2.10 -3.21 3.40
CA PRO A 211 -1.25 -3.77 4.43
C PRO A 211 0.16 -3.19 4.37
N LEU A 212 0.80 -3.09 5.53
CA LEU A 212 2.23 -2.97 5.69
C LEU A 212 2.81 -4.38 5.82
N SER A 213 3.79 -4.70 5.00
CA SER A 213 4.43 -6.01 4.99
C SER A 213 5.93 -5.88 5.13
N THR A 214 6.53 -6.86 5.79
CA THR A 214 7.98 -7.03 5.90
C THR A 214 8.32 -8.52 6.05
N THR A 215 9.60 -8.87 6.16
CA THR A 215 10.04 -10.22 6.41
C THR A 215 10.07 -10.55 7.91
N ARG A 216 9.81 -11.78 8.29
CA ARG A 216 9.98 -12.25 9.69
C ARG A 216 11.42 -12.06 10.17
N SER A 217 12.38 -12.23 9.27
CA SER A 217 13.80 -11.97 9.51
C SER A 217 14.04 -10.52 9.91
N TYR A 218 13.44 -9.56 9.19
CA TYR A 218 13.53 -8.14 9.52
C TYR A 218 12.91 -7.82 10.87
N ILE A 219 11.72 -8.36 11.16
CA ILE A 219 11.05 -8.21 12.47
C ILE A 219 11.98 -8.63 13.61
N LYS A 220 12.58 -9.81 13.49
CA LYS A 220 13.47 -10.36 14.50
C LYS A 220 14.68 -9.45 14.78
N SER A 221 15.27 -8.86 13.74
CA SER A 221 16.49 -8.05 13.84
C SER A 221 16.23 -6.57 14.16
N ASN A 222 14.99 -6.05 13.89
CA ASN A 222 14.69 -4.63 13.95
C ASN A 222 13.38 -4.33 14.72
N ARG A 223 13.10 -5.13 15.74
CA ARG A 223 11.86 -5.09 16.52
C ARG A 223 11.50 -3.69 17.01
N ASP A 224 12.43 -2.97 17.64
CA ASP A 224 12.22 -1.63 18.17
C ASP A 224 11.90 -0.62 17.04
N ALA A 225 12.63 -0.68 15.93
CA ALA A 225 12.37 0.19 14.79
C ALA A 225 10.95 -0.05 14.21
N LEU A 226 10.52 -1.32 14.11
CA LEU A 226 9.16 -1.63 13.65
C LEU A 226 8.09 -1.16 14.63
N MET A 227 8.27 -1.31 15.94
CA MET A 227 7.33 -0.78 16.94
C MET A 227 7.17 0.74 16.83
N ARG A 228 8.29 1.46 16.68
CA ARG A 228 8.28 2.92 16.43
C ARG A 228 7.60 3.28 15.11
N PHE A 229 7.83 2.51 14.07
CA PHE A 229 7.17 2.67 12.78
C PHE A 229 5.64 2.51 12.91
N LEU A 230 5.18 1.48 13.62
CA LEU A 230 3.75 1.22 13.83
C LEU A 230 3.07 2.33 14.64
N ARG A 231 3.76 2.92 15.64
CA ARG A 231 3.25 4.10 16.35
C ARG A 231 3.12 5.31 15.42
N ALA A 232 4.17 5.60 14.64
CA ALA A 232 4.14 6.69 13.67
C ALA A 232 3.00 6.52 12.66
N LEU A 233 2.82 5.30 12.12
CA LEU A 233 1.74 4.99 11.18
C LEU A 233 0.35 5.17 11.81
N GLY A 234 0.18 4.76 13.07
CA GLY A 234 -1.06 4.98 13.84
C GLY A 234 -1.39 6.47 14.00
N GLU A 235 -0.39 7.32 14.32
CA GLU A 235 -0.58 8.77 14.40
C GLU A 235 -0.93 9.39 13.05
N GLY A 236 -0.28 8.96 11.97
CA GLY A 236 -0.61 9.40 10.62
C GLY A 236 -2.02 9.01 10.20
N GLN A 237 -2.45 7.79 10.52
CA GLN A 237 -3.81 7.32 10.28
C GLN A 237 -4.85 8.11 11.09
N HIS A 238 -4.54 8.42 12.35
CA HIS A 238 -5.39 9.29 13.18
C HIS A 238 -5.51 10.70 12.58
N ARG A 239 -4.38 11.32 12.17
CA ARG A 239 -4.39 12.65 11.57
C ARG A 239 -5.15 12.71 10.25
N LEU A 240 -5.06 11.66 9.43
CA LEU A 240 -5.84 11.55 8.19
C LEU A 240 -7.34 11.73 8.45
N ARG A 241 -7.84 11.24 9.59
CA ARG A 241 -9.26 11.33 9.97
C ARG A 241 -9.64 12.67 10.59
N THR A 242 -8.73 13.29 11.34
CA THR A 242 -9.04 14.41 12.23
C THR A 242 -8.60 15.77 11.70
N ASP A 243 -7.68 15.80 10.71
CA ASP A 243 -7.17 17.04 10.10
C ASP A 243 -7.42 17.02 8.59
N LYS A 244 -8.62 17.48 8.20
CA LYS A 244 -9.07 17.49 6.81
C LYS A 244 -8.14 18.31 5.91
N ASP A 245 -7.82 19.52 6.31
CA ASP A 245 -7.09 20.46 5.44
C ASP A 245 -5.67 19.98 5.18
N PHE A 246 -4.98 19.51 6.21
CA PHE A 246 -3.68 18.87 6.05
C PHE A 246 -3.77 17.62 5.16
N SER A 247 -4.74 16.75 5.40
CA SER A 247 -4.91 15.52 4.65
C SER A 247 -5.22 15.76 3.18
N VAL A 248 -6.05 16.75 2.86
CA VAL A 248 -6.34 17.20 1.49
C VAL A 248 -5.09 17.74 0.81
N SER A 249 -4.27 18.53 1.51
CA SER A 249 -3.00 19.03 0.96
C SER A 249 -2.03 17.89 0.62
N VAL A 250 -1.93 16.87 1.49
CA VAL A 250 -1.12 15.68 1.24
C VAL A 250 -1.67 14.87 0.07
N LEU A 251 -2.99 14.62 0.02
CA LEU A 251 -3.63 13.95 -1.10
C LEU A 251 -3.34 14.68 -2.42
N SER A 252 -3.48 16.01 -2.46
CA SER A 252 -3.15 16.82 -3.65
C SER A 252 -1.71 16.64 -4.09
N LYS A 253 -0.77 16.72 -3.14
CA LYS A 253 0.68 16.57 -3.39
C LYS A 253 1.02 15.25 -4.07
N TYR A 254 0.53 14.14 -3.53
CA TYR A 254 0.92 12.80 -4.00
C TYR A 254 0.11 12.30 -5.19
N THR A 255 -1.17 12.66 -5.29
CA THR A 255 -2.00 12.25 -6.43
C THR A 255 -1.88 13.19 -7.63
N LYS A 256 -1.19 14.34 -7.46
CA LYS A 256 -1.01 15.36 -8.50
C LYS A 256 -2.33 15.92 -9.04
N THR A 257 -3.40 15.87 -8.24
CA THR A 257 -4.67 16.51 -8.57
C THR A 257 -4.86 17.79 -7.75
N THR A 258 -5.37 18.83 -8.40
CA THR A 258 -5.71 20.13 -7.78
C THR A 258 -7.22 20.39 -7.85
N ASP A 259 -7.98 19.48 -8.46
CA ASP A 259 -9.43 19.60 -8.59
C ASP A 259 -10.09 19.49 -7.21
N PRO A 260 -10.76 20.54 -6.71
CA PRO A 260 -11.28 20.60 -5.35
C PRO A 260 -12.40 19.58 -5.10
N GLU A 261 -13.20 19.24 -6.12
CA GLU A 261 -14.28 18.25 -5.99
C GLU A 261 -13.68 16.83 -5.86
N ILE A 262 -12.66 16.52 -6.66
CA ILE A 262 -11.95 15.25 -6.57
C ILE A 262 -11.24 15.13 -5.22
N LEU A 263 -10.58 16.20 -4.75
CA LEU A 263 -9.90 16.20 -3.46
C LEU A 263 -10.88 16.03 -2.28
N ALA A 264 -12.02 16.71 -2.33
CA ALA A 264 -13.07 16.55 -1.33
C ALA A 264 -13.61 15.11 -1.30
N GLU A 265 -13.82 14.50 -2.47
CA GLU A 265 -14.27 13.12 -2.57
C GLU A 265 -13.19 12.12 -2.13
N LEU A 266 -11.92 12.35 -2.46
CA LEU A 266 -10.79 11.55 -1.94
C LEU A 266 -10.76 11.55 -0.41
N TYR A 267 -10.91 12.74 0.21
CA TYR A 267 -10.96 12.83 1.67
C TYR A 267 -12.19 12.11 2.23
N ARG A 268 -13.37 12.27 1.59
CA ARG A 268 -14.59 11.56 2.01
C ARG A 268 -14.42 10.04 1.96
N ILE A 269 -13.74 9.53 0.92
CA ILE A 269 -13.48 8.11 0.75
C ILE A 269 -12.46 7.62 1.78
N TYR A 270 -11.28 8.22 1.84
CA TYR A 270 -10.13 7.67 2.58
C TYR A 270 -9.94 8.26 3.99
N GLY A 271 -10.43 9.47 4.23
CA GLY A 271 -10.38 10.11 5.55
C GLY A 271 -11.61 9.80 6.41
N VAL A 272 -12.75 9.45 5.79
CA VAL A 272 -14.02 9.26 6.52
C VAL A 272 -14.58 7.85 6.35
N ARG A 273 -14.86 7.41 5.10
CA ARG A 273 -15.62 6.19 4.85
C ARG A 273 -14.81 4.90 5.01
N TYR A 274 -13.57 4.89 4.52
CA TYR A 274 -12.73 3.69 4.45
C TYR A 274 -11.41 3.86 5.22
N THR A 275 -11.51 4.43 6.41
CA THR A 275 -10.33 4.74 7.23
C THR A 275 -9.72 3.53 7.94
N GLY A 276 -10.27 2.33 7.73
CA GLY A 276 -9.87 1.13 8.47
C GLY A 276 -10.22 1.20 9.97
N GLN A 277 -9.58 0.36 10.75
CA GLN A 277 -9.74 0.31 12.21
C GLN A 277 -8.91 1.42 12.89
N GLN A 278 -9.22 1.73 14.16
CA GLN A 278 -8.39 2.65 14.97
C GLN A 278 -6.99 2.09 15.19
N ILE A 279 -6.92 0.80 15.48
CA ILE A 279 -5.67 0.04 15.53
C ILE A 279 -5.57 -0.72 14.21
N PRO A 280 -4.49 -0.54 13.43
CA PRO A 280 -4.41 -1.07 12.08
C PRO A 280 -4.08 -2.59 12.06
N TYR A 281 -4.86 -3.39 12.79
CA TYR A 281 -4.72 -4.84 12.78
C TYR A 281 -5.00 -5.44 11.41
N VAL A 282 -4.24 -6.46 11.05
CA VAL A 282 -4.55 -7.31 9.91
C VAL A 282 -5.63 -8.30 10.33
N ARG A 283 -6.77 -8.26 9.65
CA ARG A 283 -7.91 -9.13 9.94
C ARG A 283 -7.77 -10.47 9.22
N PRO A 284 -7.88 -11.60 9.94
CA PRO A 284 -7.79 -12.93 9.34
C PRO A 284 -8.79 -13.15 8.19
N GLU A 285 -10.02 -12.65 8.35
CA GLU A 285 -11.10 -12.80 7.36
C GLU A 285 -10.71 -12.20 6.00
N GLY A 286 -9.98 -11.07 6.01
CA GLY A 286 -9.51 -10.45 4.77
C GLY A 286 -8.45 -11.27 4.06
N VAL A 287 -7.58 -11.95 4.80
CA VAL A 287 -6.58 -12.87 4.21
C VAL A 287 -7.26 -14.14 3.68
N GLU A 288 -8.30 -14.62 4.33
CA GLU A 288 -9.11 -15.74 3.85
C GLU A 288 -9.77 -15.43 2.49
N GLU A 289 -10.23 -14.18 2.28
CA GLU A 289 -10.77 -13.77 0.98
C GLU A 289 -9.68 -13.77 -0.13
N ILE A 290 -8.43 -13.40 0.21
CA ILE A 290 -7.32 -13.56 -0.72
C ILE A 290 -7.11 -15.04 -1.08
N LEU A 291 -7.08 -15.90 -0.08
CA LEU A 291 -6.86 -17.35 -0.26
C LEU A 291 -7.95 -17.98 -1.13
N LYS A 292 -9.22 -17.60 -0.94
CA LYS A 292 -10.35 -18.04 -1.78
C LYS A 292 -10.23 -17.57 -3.24
N GLY A 293 -9.57 -16.43 -3.47
CA GLY A 293 -9.36 -15.85 -4.80
C GLY A 293 -8.17 -16.44 -5.56
N ILE A 294 -7.31 -17.21 -4.90
CA ILE A 294 -6.11 -17.82 -5.51
C ILE A 294 -6.43 -19.28 -5.87
N ASP A 295 -6.39 -19.59 -7.16
CA ASP A 295 -6.57 -20.97 -7.64
C ASP A 295 -5.24 -21.76 -7.58
N ALA A 296 -4.83 -22.10 -6.35
CA ALA A 296 -3.66 -22.93 -6.10
C ALA A 296 -3.96 -23.94 -4.99
N LYS A 297 -3.33 -25.11 -5.07
CA LYS A 297 -3.48 -26.17 -4.04
C LYS A 297 -3.03 -25.69 -2.66
N GLU A 298 -1.94 -24.93 -2.63
CA GLU A 298 -1.35 -24.35 -1.42
C GLU A 298 -2.34 -23.41 -0.71
N ALA A 299 -3.10 -22.60 -1.47
CA ALA A 299 -4.09 -21.68 -0.92
C ALA A 299 -5.23 -22.40 -0.18
N ARG A 300 -5.60 -23.58 -0.63
CA ARG A 300 -6.68 -24.39 -0.01
C ARG A 300 -6.28 -25.00 1.34
N GLN A 301 -4.97 -25.12 1.60
CA GLN A 301 -4.42 -25.72 2.82
C GLN A 301 -3.87 -24.66 3.80
N ALA A 302 -3.62 -23.45 3.32
CA ALA A 302 -3.04 -22.35 4.09
C ALA A 302 -4.04 -21.80 5.11
N LYS A 303 -3.52 -21.34 6.25
CA LYS A 303 -4.28 -20.61 7.27
C LYS A 303 -3.95 -19.14 7.19
N SER A 304 -4.92 -18.26 7.39
CA SER A 304 -4.71 -16.81 7.41
C SER A 304 -3.61 -16.38 8.39
N ALA A 305 -3.49 -17.09 9.52
CA ALA A 305 -2.45 -16.85 10.53
C ALA A 305 -1.00 -17.03 10.01
N ASP A 306 -0.80 -17.79 8.94
CA ASP A 306 0.53 -18.03 8.37
C ASP A 306 1.09 -16.72 7.73
N PHE A 307 0.22 -15.78 7.38
CA PHE A 307 0.54 -14.52 6.68
C PHE A 307 0.47 -13.30 7.58
N ILE A 308 0.09 -13.43 8.86
CA ILE A 308 -0.17 -12.32 9.77
C ILE A 308 0.79 -12.36 10.95
N ASP A 309 1.32 -11.18 11.31
CA ASP A 309 2.03 -10.97 12.57
C ASP A 309 1.56 -9.65 13.20
N ASN A 310 0.51 -9.73 14.01
CA ASN A 310 -0.02 -8.60 14.77
C ASN A 310 0.69 -8.40 16.12
N SER A 311 1.69 -9.21 16.47
CA SER A 311 2.28 -9.25 17.83
C SER A 311 2.79 -7.88 18.30
N LEU A 312 3.49 -7.14 17.41
CA LEU A 312 4.03 -5.83 17.76
C LEU A 312 2.95 -4.75 17.88
N LEU A 313 1.87 -4.83 17.09
CA LEU A 313 0.72 -3.95 17.28
C LEU A 313 0.01 -4.20 18.61
N MET A 314 -0.11 -5.46 19.02
CA MET A 314 -0.67 -5.82 20.33
C MET A 314 0.18 -5.26 21.47
N GLU A 315 1.50 -5.29 21.36
CA GLU A 315 2.40 -4.68 22.34
C GLU A 315 2.25 -3.17 22.37
N VAL A 316 2.19 -2.49 21.22
CA VAL A 316 1.94 -1.05 21.15
C VAL A 316 0.59 -0.70 21.79
N GLU A 317 -0.45 -1.50 21.57
CA GLU A 317 -1.76 -1.32 22.19
C GLU A 317 -1.69 -1.45 23.72
N GLN A 318 -0.98 -2.47 24.23
CA GLN A 318 -0.82 -2.72 25.68
C GLN A 318 -0.15 -1.56 26.40
N THR A 319 0.68 -0.73 25.73
CA THR A 319 1.21 0.52 26.31
C THR A 319 0.16 1.60 26.54
N GLY A 320 -1.06 1.41 26.05
CA GLY A 320 -2.13 2.40 26.07
C GLY A 320 -1.98 3.50 25.01
N PHE A 321 -1.06 3.34 24.04
CA PHE A 321 -0.78 4.33 23.00
C PHE A 321 -2.04 4.70 22.21
N PHE A 322 -2.71 3.72 21.61
CA PHE A 322 -3.91 3.96 20.80
C PHE A 322 -5.07 4.53 21.62
N ARG A 323 -5.24 4.09 22.89
CA ARG A 323 -6.25 4.65 23.78
C ARG A 323 -6.04 6.15 24.06
N LYS A 324 -4.78 6.58 24.15
CA LYS A 324 -4.45 8.01 24.33
C LYS A 324 -4.64 8.80 23.03
N LEU A 325 -4.34 8.18 21.89
CA LEU A 325 -4.42 8.79 20.56
C LEU A 325 -5.87 9.09 20.15
N TYR A 326 -6.83 8.24 20.53
CA TYR A 326 -8.23 8.33 20.11
C TYR A 326 -9.17 8.85 21.24
N ARG A 327 -8.61 9.43 22.31
CA ARG A 327 -9.37 10.19 23.32
C ARG A 327 -9.62 11.62 22.86
#